data_45118f8fa34fdf80a876d8b7bda24671
#
_entry.id   45118f8fa34fdf80a876d8b7bda24671
#
_cell.length_a   1.000
_cell.length_b   1.000
_cell.length_c   1.000
_cell.angle_alpha   90.00
_cell.angle_beta   90.00
_cell.angle_gamma   90.00
#
_symmetry.space_group_name_H-M   'P 1'
#
loop_
_entity.id
_entity.type
_entity.pdbx_description
1 polymer ?
#
loop_
_entity_poly.entity_id
_entity_poly.type
_entity_poly.pdbx_seq_one_letter_code
_entity_poly.pdbx_strand_id
1 'polypeptide(L)'
;MNTIFIGIAGGTGSGKTTLTEHLVSRFGDDIAVVHHDNYYKRQDCSFEERCKQNYDHPDAFDTDLMIQDLKKLKAGQTIYCPVYDYALHNRTDQTVEIRPAKVIIVEGILIFQNKELRDLLDIKIFVETDADVRILRRALRDVEERGALHAVGGDPVSDHGEAHARAVRGAHPEVCRHRGAGRGPQPGGPGSDHAAHRQPHRGELT
;
A
#
# COMPACT_ATOMS: atom_id res chain seq x y z
N MET A 1 9.08 17.84 19.69
CA MET A 1 7.89 17.76 18.81
C MET A 1 7.12 16.49 19.18
N ASN A 2 5.79 16.55 19.35
CA ASN A 2 5.03 15.31 19.66
C ASN A 2 4.69 14.63 18.32
N THR A 3 5.53 13.72 17.90
CA THR A 3 5.33 12.96 16.66
C THR A 3 4.37 11.80 16.91
N ILE A 4 3.33 11.67 16.10
CA ILE A 4 2.35 10.56 16.15
C ILE A 4 2.78 9.47 15.18
N PHE A 5 2.83 8.22 15.65
CA PHE A 5 3.15 7.05 14.84
C PHE A 5 1.88 6.28 14.49
N ILE A 6 1.60 6.15 13.19
CA ILE A 6 0.45 5.41 12.67
C ILE A 6 0.96 4.16 11.97
N GLY A 7 0.58 2.99 12.47
CA GLY A 7 0.85 1.72 11.79
C GLY A 7 -0.30 1.33 10.87
N ILE A 8 0.00 1.05 9.60
CA ILE A 8 -0.95 0.55 8.61
C ILE A 8 -0.53 -0.86 8.20
N ALA A 9 -1.20 -1.86 8.74
CA ALA A 9 -0.95 -3.26 8.44
C ALA A 9 -2.05 -3.88 7.56
N GLY A 10 -1.78 -5.03 6.99
CA GLY A 10 -2.73 -5.82 6.19
C GLY A 10 -1.99 -6.72 5.22
N GLY A 11 -2.66 -7.73 4.69
CA GLY A 11 -2.05 -8.66 3.72
C GLY A 11 -1.57 -7.97 2.45
N THR A 12 -0.67 -8.62 1.72
CA THR A 12 -0.27 -8.14 0.40
C THR A 12 -1.50 -7.99 -0.51
N GLY A 13 -1.57 -6.92 -1.30
CA GLY A 13 -2.73 -6.61 -2.15
C GLY A 13 -3.97 -6.07 -1.41
N SER A 14 -3.91 -5.80 -0.09
CA SER A 14 -5.06 -5.28 0.66
C SER A 14 -5.36 -3.80 0.41
N GLY A 15 -4.44 -3.02 -0.18
CA GLY A 15 -4.62 -1.59 -0.45
C GLY A 15 -4.00 -0.67 0.60
N LYS A 16 -3.08 -1.18 1.45
CA LYS A 16 -2.34 -0.37 2.43
C LYS A 16 -1.63 0.82 1.80
N THR A 17 -0.87 0.57 0.73
CA THR A 17 -0.09 1.58 0.03
C THR A 17 -1.02 2.65 -0.56
N THR A 18 -2.13 2.27 -1.17
CA THR A 18 -3.14 3.22 -1.67
C THR A 18 -3.70 4.10 -0.56
N LEU A 19 -4.00 3.52 0.62
CA LEU A 19 -4.44 4.29 1.78
C LEU A 19 -3.36 5.27 2.24
N THR A 20 -2.11 4.81 2.32
CA THR A 20 -0.95 5.63 2.70
C THR A 20 -0.76 6.80 1.73
N GLU A 21 -0.81 6.54 0.43
CA GLU A 21 -0.71 7.56 -0.62
C GLU A 21 -1.82 8.60 -0.53
N HIS A 22 -3.06 8.19 -0.26
CA HIS A 22 -4.17 9.11 -0.04
C HIS A 22 -3.95 10.00 1.18
N LEU A 23 -3.41 9.46 2.28
CA LEU A 23 -3.08 10.25 3.47
C LEU A 23 -1.97 11.26 3.16
N VAL A 24 -0.90 10.83 2.50
CA VAL A 24 0.21 11.71 2.10
C VAL A 24 -0.26 12.81 1.16
N SER A 25 -1.07 12.47 0.16
CA SER A 25 -1.60 13.46 -0.80
C SER A 25 -2.48 14.53 -0.14
N ARG A 26 -3.15 14.19 0.96
CA ARG A 26 -4.05 15.10 1.68
C ARG A 26 -3.32 15.98 2.71
N PHE A 27 -2.28 15.46 3.35
CA PHE A 27 -1.61 16.14 4.48
C PHE A 27 -0.19 16.62 4.15
N GLY A 28 0.33 16.25 2.99
CA GLY A 28 1.60 16.78 2.45
C GLY A 28 2.79 16.58 3.38
N ASP A 29 3.57 17.63 3.58
CA ASP A 29 4.86 17.62 4.29
C ASP A 29 4.75 17.33 5.80
N ASP A 30 3.54 17.29 6.35
CA ASP A 30 3.34 16.93 7.77
C ASP A 30 3.48 15.41 8.01
N ILE A 31 3.55 14.60 6.94
CA ILE A 31 3.65 13.14 6.99
C ILE A 31 4.99 12.68 6.40
N ALA A 32 5.65 11.75 7.10
CA ALA A 32 6.70 10.93 6.52
C ALA A 32 6.28 9.45 6.57
N VAL A 33 6.73 8.66 5.59
CA VAL A 33 6.37 7.24 5.46
C VAL A 33 7.60 6.37 5.61
N VAL A 34 7.47 5.31 6.40
CA VAL A 34 8.48 4.26 6.57
C VAL A 34 7.85 2.94 6.11
N HIS A 35 8.36 2.40 5.02
CA HIS A 35 7.90 1.13 4.48
C HIS A 35 8.68 -0.04 5.09
N HIS A 36 7.97 -1.01 5.69
CA HIS A 36 8.56 -2.21 6.26
C HIS A 36 9.33 -3.02 5.21
N ASP A 37 8.84 -3.02 3.98
CA ASP A 37 9.45 -3.75 2.87
C ASP A 37 10.88 -3.27 2.55
N ASN A 38 11.26 -2.04 2.89
CA ASN A 38 12.63 -1.57 2.78
C ASN A 38 13.58 -2.24 3.79
N TYR A 39 13.04 -2.84 4.84
CA TYR A 39 13.81 -3.50 5.90
C TYR A 39 13.95 -5.01 5.69
N TYR A 40 13.67 -5.55 4.50
CA TYR A 40 14.11 -6.91 4.20
C TYR A 40 15.61 -7.06 4.44
N LYS A 41 16.03 -8.17 5.03
CA LYS A 41 17.45 -8.45 5.29
C LYS A 41 18.24 -8.54 3.98
N ARG A 42 19.49 -8.05 4.02
CA ARG A 42 20.45 -8.27 2.94
C ARG A 42 20.77 -9.76 2.86
N GLN A 43 20.86 -10.25 1.64
CA GLN A 43 21.12 -11.64 1.33
C GLN A 43 22.44 -11.74 0.55
N ASP A 44 23.38 -12.56 1.05
CA ASP A 44 24.69 -12.77 0.39
C ASP A 44 24.70 -14.04 -0.49
N CYS A 45 23.54 -14.68 -0.67
CA CYS A 45 23.36 -15.85 -1.51
C CYS A 45 23.06 -15.49 -2.97
N SER A 46 23.06 -16.50 -3.88
CA SER A 46 22.74 -16.31 -5.30
C SER A 46 21.33 -15.82 -5.53
N PHE A 47 21.05 -15.23 -6.70
CA PHE A 47 19.70 -14.77 -7.08
C PHE A 47 18.69 -15.93 -7.04
N GLU A 48 19.06 -17.12 -7.51
CA GLU A 48 18.19 -18.28 -7.54
C GLU A 48 17.80 -18.74 -6.11
N GLU A 49 18.71 -18.64 -5.15
CA GLU A 49 18.43 -18.95 -3.75
C GLU A 49 17.54 -17.89 -3.13
N ARG A 50 17.74 -16.61 -3.45
CA ARG A 50 16.86 -15.53 -3.00
C ARG A 50 15.42 -15.70 -3.51
N CYS A 51 15.23 -16.12 -4.78
CA CYS A 51 13.89 -16.38 -5.33
C CYS A 51 13.13 -17.51 -4.62
N LYS A 52 13.83 -18.40 -3.91
CA LYS A 52 13.20 -19.51 -3.14
C LYS A 52 12.82 -19.15 -1.72
N GLN A 53 13.20 -17.97 -1.25
CA GLN A 53 12.92 -17.55 0.12
C GLN A 53 11.46 -17.12 0.32
N ASN A 54 10.97 -17.37 1.53
CA ASN A 54 9.66 -16.89 1.96
C ASN A 54 9.78 -15.46 2.52
N TYR A 55 9.52 -14.48 1.68
CA TYR A 55 9.54 -13.07 2.07
C TYR A 55 8.31 -12.64 2.89
N ASP A 56 7.30 -13.49 3.02
CA ASP A 56 6.14 -13.23 3.88
C ASP A 56 6.37 -13.74 5.33
N HIS A 57 7.61 -14.17 5.68
CA HIS A 57 7.98 -14.62 7.01
C HIS A 57 8.66 -13.50 7.82
N PRO A 58 8.43 -13.40 9.14
CA PRO A 58 9.05 -12.35 9.99
C PRO A 58 10.58 -12.33 9.93
N ASP A 59 11.19 -13.50 9.83
CA ASP A 59 12.67 -13.63 9.80
C ASP A 59 13.29 -13.02 8.53
N ALA A 60 12.49 -12.73 7.51
CA ALA A 60 12.96 -12.05 6.31
C ALA A 60 13.28 -10.57 6.58
N PHE A 61 12.74 -10.00 7.64
CA PHE A 61 12.87 -8.57 7.96
C PHE A 61 13.91 -8.29 9.02
N ASP A 62 14.59 -7.16 8.88
CA ASP A 62 15.47 -6.54 9.87
C ASP A 62 14.64 -5.61 10.77
N THR A 63 13.75 -6.22 11.54
CA THR A 63 12.80 -5.49 12.39
C THR A 63 13.52 -4.69 13.48
N ASP A 64 14.67 -5.17 13.96
CA ASP A 64 15.46 -4.49 14.99
C ASP A 64 16.04 -3.17 14.44
N LEU A 65 16.54 -3.17 13.22
CA LEU A 65 16.99 -1.94 12.55
C LEU A 65 15.83 -0.94 12.40
N MET A 66 14.66 -1.42 11.95
CA MET A 66 13.48 -0.57 11.83
C MET A 66 13.07 0.06 13.16
N ILE A 67 13.06 -0.71 14.24
CA ILE A 67 12.75 -0.22 15.59
C ILE A 67 13.75 0.87 16.02
N GLN A 68 15.04 0.66 15.76
CA GLN A 68 16.07 1.67 16.06
C GLN A 68 15.83 2.96 15.28
N ASP A 69 15.51 2.87 14.01
CA ASP A 69 15.25 4.02 13.16
C ASP A 69 13.97 4.76 13.58
N LEU A 70 12.90 4.05 13.92
CA LEU A 70 11.68 4.68 14.46
C LEU A 70 11.94 5.38 15.80
N LYS A 71 12.77 4.82 16.68
CA LYS A 71 13.18 5.49 17.92
C LYS A 71 13.97 6.77 17.66
N LYS A 72 14.86 6.78 16.65
CA LYS A 72 15.56 8.00 16.21
C LYS A 72 14.58 9.06 15.71
N LEU A 73 13.64 8.69 14.84
CA LEU A 73 12.60 9.62 14.38
C LEU A 73 11.76 10.17 15.54
N LYS A 74 11.42 9.34 16.52
CA LYS A 74 10.70 9.76 17.73
C LYS A 74 11.51 10.76 18.57
N ALA A 75 12.84 10.62 18.56
CA ALA A 75 13.76 11.54 19.20
C ALA A 75 14.04 12.82 18.37
N GLY A 76 13.39 13.01 17.22
CA GLY A 76 13.59 14.15 16.34
C GLY A 76 14.83 14.05 15.47
N GLN A 77 15.39 12.87 15.28
CA GLN A 77 16.59 12.62 14.48
C GLN A 77 16.21 12.10 13.08
N THR A 78 16.93 12.55 12.08
CA THR A 78 16.85 12.04 10.70
C THR A 78 17.39 10.62 10.63
N ILE A 79 16.78 9.79 9.80
CA ILE A 79 17.24 8.43 9.51
C ILE A 79 17.59 8.28 8.03
N TYR A 80 18.39 7.25 7.73
CA TYR A 80 18.71 6.81 6.38
C TYR A 80 18.14 5.41 6.18
N CYS A 81 16.86 5.39 5.73
CA CYS A 81 16.11 4.15 5.50
C CYS A 81 16.77 3.35 4.37
N PRO A 82 17.01 2.05 4.53
CA PRO A 82 17.54 1.23 3.44
C PRO A 82 16.59 1.19 2.25
N VAL A 83 17.11 0.82 1.07
CA VAL A 83 16.34 0.63 -0.15
C VAL A 83 16.40 -0.85 -0.55
N TYR A 84 15.23 -1.46 -0.73
CA TYR A 84 15.10 -2.82 -1.23
C TYR A 84 14.75 -2.80 -2.71
N ASP A 85 15.48 -3.60 -3.49
CA ASP A 85 15.24 -3.79 -4.92
C ASP A 85 14.49 -5.10 -5.15
N TYR A 86 13.24 -5.00 -5.59
CA TYR A 86 12.39 -6.17 -5.85
C TYR A 86 12.84 -6.98 -7.06
N ALA A 87 13.50 -6.36 -8.05
CA ALA A 87 14.00 -7.07 -9.24
C ALA A 87 15.23 -7.93 -8.89
N LEU A 88 16.05 -7.44 -7.97
CA LEU A 88 17.23 -8.16 -7.47
C LEU A 88 16.91 -9.07 -6.26
N HIS A 89 15.71 -8.99 -5.70
CA HIS A 89 15.36 -9.65 -4.45
C HIS A 89 16.40 -9.39 -3.34
N ASN A 90 16.88 -8.13 -3.21
CA ASN A 90 17.90 -7.81 -2.23
C ASN A 90 17.87 -6.34 -1.79
N ARG A 91 18.43 -6.07 -0.60
CA ARG A 91 18.73 -4.71 -0.14
C ARG A 91 19.91 -4.15 -0.92
N THR A 92 19.78 -2.92 -1.41
CA THR A 92 20.86 -2.19 -2.09
C THR A 92 21.76 -1.47 -1.08
N ASP A 93 22.83 -0.82 -1.58
CA ASP A 93 23.67 0.06 -0.78
C ASP A 93 23.12 1.50 -0.69
N GLN A 94 22.01 1.76 -1.37
CA GLN A 94 21.34 3.06 -1.35
C GLN A 94 20.51 3.21 -0.08
N THR A 95 20.34 4.46 0.34
CA THR A 95 19.46 4.84 1.44
C THR A 95 18.61 6.04 1.04
N VAL A 96 17.44 6.17 1.66
CA VAL A 96 16.57 7.33 1.53
C VAL A 96 16.55 8.08 2.86
N GLU A 97 16.82 9.37 2.80
CA GLU A 97 16.73 10.25 3.96
C GLU A 97 15.26 10.45 4.35
N ILE A 98 14.91 10.14 5.59
CA ILE A 98 13.60 10.40 6.17
C ILE A 98 13.80 11.33 7.37
N ARG A 99 13.19 12.51 7.29
CA ARG A 99 13.23 13.53 8.35
C ARG A 99 12.07 13.35 9.32
N PRO A 100 12.22 13.76 10.58
CA PRO A 100 11.12 13.80 11.53
C PRO A 100 9.98 14.66 11.00
N ALA A 101 8.75 14.14 11.14
CA ALA A 101 7.52 14.83 10.76
C ALA A 101 6.52 14.81 11.92
N LYS A 102 5.40 15.54 11.81
CA LYS A 102 4.34 15.51 12.83
C LYS A 102 3.71 14.14 12.92
N VAL A 103 3.58 13.47 11.77
CA VAL A 103 3.03 12.12 11.65
C VAL A 103 4.03 11.23 10.91
N ILE A 104 4.33 10.07 11.47
CA ILE A 104 5.09 9.01 10.81
C ILE A 104 4.15 7.85 10.53
N ILE A 105 3.94 7.53 9.26
CA ILE A 105 3.23 6.33 8.86
C ILE A 105 4.21 5.19 8.72
N VAL A 106 3.95 4.08 9.40
CA VAL A 106 4.69 2.83 9.27
C VAL A 106 3.77 1.85 8.55
N GLU A 107 4.15 1.43 7.33
CA GLU A 107 3.34 0.52 6.50
C GLU A 107 4.04 -0.82 6.33
N GLY A 108 3.28 -1.92 6.44
CA GLY A 108 3.82 -3.25 6.13
C GLY A 108 2.91 -4.41 6.47
N ILE A 109 3.29 -5.60 5.97
CA ILE A 109 2.46 -6.80 6.13
C ILE A 109 2.52 -7.39 7.55
N LEU A 110 3.66 -7.24 8.27
CA LEU A 110 3.91 -7.88 9.56
C LEU A 110 4.25 -6.92 10.70
N ILE A 111 4.03 -5.61 10.52
CA ILE A 111 4.42 -4.58 11.50
C ILE A 111 3.74 -4.73 12.87
N PHE A 112 2.64 -5.47 12.97
CA PHE A 112 1.96 -5.71 14.24
C PHE A 112 2.39 -7.03 14.91
N GLN A 113 3.27 -7.82 14.30
CA GLN A 113 3.70 -9.08 14.86
C GLN A 113 4.71 -8.88 15.99
N ASN A 114 5.74 -8.05 15.78
CA ASN A 114 6.72 -7.74 16.79
C ASN A 114 6.11 -6.83 17.86
N LYS A 115 6.23 -7.23 19.13
CA LYS A 115 5.63 -6.49 20.25
C LYS A 115 6.25 -5.10 20.43
N GLU A 116 7.58 -4.99 20.34
CA GLU A 116 8.29 -3.74 20.53
C GLU A 116 7.94 -2.73 19.43
N LEU A 117 7.91 -3.18 18.16
CA LEU A 117 7.47 -2.35 17.04
C LEU A 117 6.02 -1.89 17.24
N ARG A 118 5.12 -2.81 17.62
CA ARG A 118 3.70 -2.51 17.85
C ARG A 118 3.48 -1.51 18.98
N ASP A 119 4.31 -1.55 20.01
CA ASP A 119 4.21 -0.65 21.18
C ASP A 119 4.71 0.78 20.85
N LEU A 120 5.51 0.96 19.81
CA LEU A 120 5.91 2.28 19.32
C LEU A 120 4.78 3.02 18.59
N LEU A 121 3.78 2.30 18.11
CA LEU A 121 2.70 2.84 17.28
C LEU A 121 1.54 3.35 18.15
N ASP A 122 1.20 4.63 17.99
CA ASP A 122 0.11 5.27 18.72
C ASP A 122 -1.26 4.86 18.14
N ILE A 123 -1.37 4.80 16.80
CA ILE A 123 -2.57 4.39 16.08
C ILE A 123 -2.26 3.16 15.24
N LYS A 124 -3.15 2.18 15.26
CA LYS A 124 -2.99 0.92 14.54
C LYS A 124 -4.19 0.68 13.64
N ILE A 125 -3.95 0.65 12.34
CA ILE A 125 -4.97 0.43 11.30
C ILE A 125 -4.66 -0.89 10.61
N PHE A 126 -5.64 -1.79 10.57
CA PHE A 126 -5.54 -3.02 9.79
C PHE A 126 -6.45 -2.93 8.58
N VAL A 127 -5.85 -3.02 7.38
CA VAL A 127 -6.59 -3.00 6.11
C VAL A 127 -6.97 -4.42 5.75
N GLU A 128 -8.23 -4.73 5.93
CA GLU A 128 -8.81 -6.02 5.59
C GLU A 128 -9.39 -6.00 4.18
N THR A 129 -9.15 -7.07 3.44
CA THR A 129 -9.67 -7.28 2.07
C THR A 129 -9.72 -8.77 1.84
N ASP A 130 -10.76 -9.24 1.15
CA ASP A 130 -10.97 -10.65 0.83
C ASP A 130 -9.78 -11.28 0.14
N ALA A 131 -9.50 -12.54 0.45
CA ALA A 131 -8.27 -13.22 0.03
C ALA A 131 -8.16 -13.35 -1.50
N ASP A 132 -9.27 -13.63 -2.18
CA ASP A 132 -9.37 -13.73 -3.63
C ASP A 132 -9.05 -12.40 -4.33
N VAL A 133 -9.59 -11.29 -3.83
CA VAL A 133 -9.29 -9.93 -4.31
C VAL A 133 -7.80 -9.61 -4.12
N ARG A 134 -7.23 -9.96 -2.97
CA ARG A 134 -5.80 -9.73 -2.69
C ARG A 134 -4.88 -10.53 -3.61
N ILE A 135 -5.23 -11.80 -3.87
CA ILE A 135 -4.47 -12.68 -4.78
C ILE A 135 -4.45 -12.09 -6.19
N LEU A 136 -5.62 -11.68 -6.71
CA LEU A 136 -5.72 -11.05 -8.03
C LEU A 136 -4.90 -9.76 -8.13
N ARG A 137 -5.02 -8.88 -7.13
CA ARG A 137 -4.24 -7.62 -7.09
C ARG A 137 -2.73 -7.87 -7.01
N ARG A 138 -2.32 -8.87 -6.21
CA ARG A 138 -0.90 -9.26 -6.11
C ARG A 138 -0.40 -9.79 -7.45
N ALA A 139 -1.14 -10.70 -8.09
CA ALA A 139 -0.75 -11.27 -9.38
C ALA A 139 -0.60 -10.20 -10.45
N LEU A 140 -1.55 -9.28 -10.58
CA LEU A 140 -1.48 -8.17 -11.54
C LEU A 140 -0.26 -7.27 -11.28
N ARG A 141 -0.07 -6.84 -10.05
CA ARG A 141 1.07 -6.01 -9.67
C ARG A 141 2.42 -6.70 -9.94
N ASP A 142 2.55 -7.98 -9.57
CA ASP A 142 3.80 -8.72 -9.72
C ASP A 142 4.12 -8.95 -11.22
N VAL A 143 3.10 -9.02 -12.09
CA VAL A 143 3.27 -9.05 -13.55
C VAL A 143 3.64 -7.67 -14.11
N GLU A 144 2.92 -6.63 -13.74
CA GLU A 144 3.05 -5.28 -14.33
C GLU A 144 4.28 -4.54 -13.81
N GLU A 145 4.55 -4.63 -12.50
CA GLU A 145 5.55 -3.79 -11.84
C GLU A 145 6.85 -4.54 -11.51
N ARG A 146 6.79 -5.86 -11.32
CA ARG A 146 7.93 -6.67 -10.84
C ARG A 146 8.46 -7.65 -11.87
N GLY A 147 7.87 -7.69 -13.06
CA GLY A 147 8.34 -8.53 -14.17
C GLY A 147 8.25 -10.04 -13.90
N ALA A 148 7.37 -10.49 -13.02
CA ALA A 148 7.26 -11.88 -12.57
C ALA A 148 6.98 -12.91 -13.71
N LEU A 149 6.59 -12.46 -14.89
CA LEU A 149 6.38 -13.33 -16.06
C LEU A 149 7.69 -13.92 -16.62
N HIS A 150 8.86 -13.37 -16.27
CA HIS A 150 10.14 -13.91 -16.73
C HIS A 150 10.62 -15.16 -15.97
N ALA A 151 9.99 -15.52 -14.86
CA ALA A 151 10.39 -16.65 -14.01
C ALA A 151 9.76 -17.99 -14.40
N VAL A 152 8.80 -18.05 -15.33
CA VAL A 152 8.00 -19.28 -15.63
C VAL A 152 8.38 -19.93 -16.97
N GLY A 153 9.31 -19.43 -17.71
CA GLY A 153 9.67 -20.06 -18.98
C GLY A 153 10.96 -19.57 -19.58
N GLY A 154 12.00 -20.38 -19.46
CA GLY A 154 13.07 -20.60 -20.43
C GLY A 154 13.90 -19.42 -20.90
N ASP A 155 15.19 -19.53 -20.67
CA ASP A 155 16.35 -18.83 -21.26
C ASP A 155 16.46 -17.31 -21.07
N PRO A 156 17.61 -16.84 -20.56
CA PRO A 156 17.89 -15.42 -20.46
C PRO A 156 18.13 -14.84 -21.85
N VAL A 157 17.14 -14.18 -22.41
CA VAL A 157 17.41 -13.25 -23.52
C VAL A 157 18.07 -12.02 -22.91
N SER A 158 19.40 -12.01 -23.01
CA SER A 158 20.21 -10.82 -22.86
C SER A 158 19.70 -9.72 -23.80
N ASP A 159 19.51 -8.51 -23.26
CA ASP A 159 19.47 -7.26 -24.01
C ASP A 159 18.20 -6.37 -23.92
N HIS A 160 17.51 -6.34 -22.77
CA HIS A 160 16.48 -5.30 -22.57
C HIS A 160 16.51 -4.64 -21.17
N GLY A 161 17.57 -4.81 -20.39
CA GLY A 161 17.70 -4.22 -19.05
C GLY A 161 17.79 -2.69 -18.98
N GLU A 162 18.20 -2.02 -20.07
CA GLU A 162 18.36 -0.56 -20.07
C GLU A 162 17.09 0.22 -20.48
N ALA A 163 16.16 -0.39 -21.19
CA ALA A 163 14.95 0.29 -21.67
C ALA A 163 13.90 0.48 -20.54
N HIS A 164 13.81 -0.47 -19.61
CA HIS A 164 12.82 -0.39 -18.52
C HIS A 164 13.21 0.59 -17.41
N ALA A 165 14.49 0.74 -17.11
CA ALA A 165 14.94 1.73 -16.11
C ALA A 165 14.72 3.20 -16.55
N ARG A 166 14.54 3.44 -17.86
CA ARG A 166 14.22 4.77 -18.40
C ARG A 166 12.72 5.09 -18.42
N ALA A 167 11.86 4.08 -18.56
CA ALA A 167 10.40 4.26 -18.61
C ALA A 167 9.79 4.63 -17.24
N VAL A 168 10.37 4.13 -16.14
CA VAL A 168 9.87 4.41 -14.78
C VAL A 168 10.22 5.82 -14.29
N ARG A 169 11.19 6.51 -14.90
CA ARG A 169 11.55 7.89 -14.53
C ARG A 169 10.75 8.99 -15.24
N GLY A 170 9.85 8.64 -16.15
CA GLY A 170 9.12 9.58 -16.99
C GLY A 170 7.59 9.58 -16.88
N ALA A 171 7.02 8.68 -16.12
CA ALA A 171 5.56 8.63 -15.96
C ALA A 171 5.10 9.54 -14.82
N HIS A 172 4.77 10.78 -15.14
CA HIS A 172 3.87 11.59 -14.32
C HIS A 172 2.53 10.85 -14.20
N PRO A 173 1.92 10.73 -13.01
CA PRO A 173 0.61 10.15 -12.87
C PRO A 173 -0.42 11.05 -13.52
N GLU A 174 -0.87 10.73 -14.72
CA GLU A 174 -2.11 11.29 -15.24
C GLU A 174 -3.27 10.75 -14.40
N VAL A 175 -3.95 11.70 -13.77
CA VAL A 175 -5.15 11.50 -12.96
C VAL A 175 -6.21 10.79 -13.78
N CYS A 176 -6.45 9.50 -13.54
CA CYS A 176 -7.64 8.83 -14.02
C CYS A 176 -8.88 9.43 -13.38
N ARG A 177 -9.54 10.34 -14.12
CA ARG A 177 -10.89 10.83 -13.79
C ARG A 177 -11.87 9.68 -13.99
N HIS A 178 -12.38 9.12 -12.92
CA HIS A 178 -13.57 8.29 -12.97
C HIS A 178 -14.75 9.12 -13.48
N ARG A 179 -15.13 8.92 -14.73
CA ARG A 179 -16.45 9.34 -15.24
C ARG A 179 -17.48 8.42 -14.61
N GLY A 180 -18.26 8.97 -13.69
CA GLY A 180 -19.49 8.35 -13.22
C GLY A 180 -20.42 8.12 -14.41
N ALA A 181 -20.83 6.87 -14.61
CA ALA A 181 -21.85 6.51 -15.59
C ALA A 181 -23.18 7.13 -15.16
N GLY A 182 -23.57 8.22 -15.82
CA GLY A 182 -24.89 8.78 -15.76
C GLY A 182 -25.91 7.78 -16.33
N ARG A 183 -26.90 7.44 -15.54
CA ARG A 183 -28.09 6.75 -16.05
C ARG A 183 -28.83 7.69 -16.98
N GLY A 184 -28.91 7.34 -18.24
CA GLY A 184 -29.78 7.99 -19.21
C GLY A 184 -31.25 7.72 -18.89
N PRO A 185 -32.16 8.62 -19.33
CA PRO A 185 -33.59 8.51 -19.08
C PRO A 185 -34.21 7.40 -19.93
N GLN A 186 -35.06 6.60 -19.32
CA GLN A 186 -35.91 5.63 -20.04
C GLN A 186 -37.09 6.36 -20.69
N PRO A 187 -37.53 5.96 -21.92
CA PRO A 187 -38.70 6.55 -22.58
C PRO A 187 -39.99 5.99 -21.99
N GLY A 188 -40.96 6.86 -21.88
CA GLY A 188 -42.28 6.58 -21.36
C GLY A 188 -43.13 5.68 -22.25
N GLY A 189 -44.01 4.96 -21.61
CA GLY A 189 -45.15 4.29 -22.22
C GLY A 189 -46.43 4.64 -21.45
N PRO A 190 -47.61 4.67 -22.12
CA PRO A 190 -48.75 5.48 -21.80
C PRO A 190 -49.79 4.90 -20.86
N GLY A 191 -50.38 5.75 -20.15
CA GLY A 191 -51.74 5.91 -19.64
C GLY A 191 -52.58 4.71 -19.18
N SER A 192 -53.14 4.84 -18.01
CA SER A 192 -54.58 4.64 -17.82
C SER A 192 -55.03 5.30 -16.51
N ASP A 193 -55.99 6.23 -16.65
CA ASP A 193 -56.81 6.83 -15.62
C ASP A 193 -57.49 5.76 -14.73
N HIS A 194 -57.64 6.05 -13.46
CA HIS A 194 -58.90 5.93 -12.77
C HIS A 194 -58.90 6.70 -11.43
N ALA A 195 -59.95 7.46 -11.34
CA ALA A 195 -60.28 8.44 -10.33
C ALA A 195 -60.74 7.83 -9.00
N ALA A 196 -60.68 8.69 -8.01
CA ALA A 196 -61.71 8.94 -7.01
C ALA A 196 -61.55 8.39 -5.60
N HIS A 197 -61.56 9.33 -4.73
CA HIS A 197 -62.38 9.49 -3.51
C HIS A 197 -61.74 9.26 -2.13
N ARG A 198 -61.73 10.42 -1.46
CA ARG A 198 -62.16 10.71 -0.08
C ARG A 198 -61.15 10.58 1.07
N GLN A 199 -60.93 11.78 1.62
CA GLN A 199 -60.62 12.12 3.02
C GLN A 199 -61.72 11.73 3.99
N PRO A 200 -61.67 12.13 5.28
CA PRO A 200 -60.65 12.02 6.32
C PRO A 200 -61.20 11.42 7.62
N HIS A 201 -60.37 11.10 8.60
CA HIS A 201 -60.79 11.18 10.00
C HIS A 201 -59.66 11.44 10.98
N ARG A 202 -59.88 12.44 11.79
CA ARG A 202 -59.20 12.82 13.04
C ARG A 202 -59.45 11.79 14.19
N GLY A 203 -58.64 11.91 15.18
CA GLY A 203 -58.79 11.38 16.53
C GLY A 203 -57.43 11.18 17.17
N GLU A 204 -56.91 12.00 17.84
CA GLU A 204 -56.82 12.49 19.20
C GLU A 204 -56.91 11.40 20.32
N LEU A 205 -55.89 11.49 21.22
CA LEU A 205 -55.90 11.18 22.66
C LEU A 205 -55.75 9.68 23.02
N THR A 206 -54.75 9.30 23.70
CA THR A 206 -54.25 9.52 25.09
C THR A 206 -52.83 9.10 25.22
#